data_5f0dd92422093a2786f2824e7121f5a1
#
_entry.id   5f0dd92422093a2786f2824e7121f5a1
#
_cell.length_a   1.000
_cell.length_b   1.000
_cell.length_c   1.000
_cell.angle_alpha   90.00
_cell.angle_beta   90.00
_cell.angle_gamma   90.00
#
_symmetry.space_group_name_H-M   'P 1'
#
loop_
_entity.id
_entity.type
_entity.pdbx_description
1 polymer ?
#
loop_
_entity_poly.entity_id
_entity_poly.type
_entity_poly.pdbx_seq_one_letter_code
_entity_poly.pdbx_strand_id
1 'polypeptide(L)'
;MFVRKRNGKIVPYDDQYINRAISLAAVAVNEYDEHKIEAVTASVTDSIKKRGDDTVYIEKIQDTVEEMMYQHGMIRAMRAYIRYRVMKEKERERGSNEWQEGLLTKDFLSKYKHMPNPMGQLGAFVYTRTYSRFLPKLGRREFWWETVRRAVEYNCSLAPTSREEAEKLYDNIYHMRQFLSGRTLWVGGTPVAEMYPTANYNCAFTVIDNFGAFHDLFYLLMVGNGVGVRILQSDADKLPKVRSNVEVLHKSYEPRPANERLEYTNVTFDGSDVVLAIGDSKEGWAQAITHFFNIISSPEYRKIRRIVVVYDSIRPKGEKLRTFGGTASGHSSMETMIEKIHKVISAAGSREEATWVALRPIDLLDITNIIGENVVSGGVRRTSEIGLIDADDVACIEAKSNLYRQIHGR
;
A
#
# COMPACT_ATOMS: atom_id res chain seq x y z
N MET A 1 -5.33 -12.36 39.10
CA MET A 1 -6.00 -12.62 37.82
C MET A 1 -4.94 -12.96 36.77
N PHE A 2 -5.19 -13.97 35.95
CA PHE A 2 -4.27 -14.48 34.94
C PHE A 2 -4.94 -14.50 33.59
N VAL A 3 -4.13 -14.54 32.53
CA VAL A 3 -4.59 -14.64 31.14
C VAL A 3 -4.10 -15.95 30.55
N ARG A 4 -5.02 -16.76 30.02
CA ARG A 4 -4.68 -17.93 29.24
C ARG A 4 -4.52 -17.53 27.77
N LYS A 5 -3.28 -17.63 27.31
CA LYS A 5 -2.96 -17.41 25.88
C LYS A 5 -3.44 -18.57 25.04
N ARG A 6 -3.58 -18.37 23.71
CA ARG A 6 -4.03 -19.39 22.74
C ARG A 6 -3.17 -20.66 22.72
N ASN A 7 -1.87 -20.54 23.04
CA ASN A 7 -0.96 -21.69 23.15
C ASN A 7 -1.05 -22.41 24.52
N GLY A 8 -2.08 -22.14 25.31
CA GLY A 8 -2.29 -22.71 26.63
C GLY A 8 -1.48 -22.09 27.78
N LYS A 9 -0.48 -21.24 27.47
CA LYS A 9 0.36 -20.61 28.50
C LYS A 9 -0.46 -19.63 29.33
N ILE A 10 -0.33 -19.72 30.65
CA ILE A 10 -0.95 -18.80 31.61
C ILE A 10 0.10 -17.76 32.03
N VAL A 11 -0.28 -16.48 31.95
CA VAL A 11 0.58 -15.33 32.31
C VAL A 11 -0.21 -14.37 33.20
N PRO A 12 0.45 -13.57 34.05
CA PRO A 12 -0.22 -12.50 34.78
C PRO A 12 -0.97 -11.55 33.84
N TYR A 13 -2.11 -11.05 34.29
CA TYR A 13 -2.84 -9.98 33.61
C TYR A 13 -2.07 -8.66 33.73
N ASP A 14 -1.91 -7.97 32.62
CA ASP A 14 -1.25 -6.67 32.55
C ASP A 14 -2.01 -5.82 31.53
N ASP A 15 -2.59 -4.73 31.98
CA ASP A 15 -3.42 -3.81 31.19
C ASP A 15 -2.60 -2.93 30.25
N GLN A 16 -1.29 -2.81 30.46
CA GLN A 16 -0.40 -2.08 29.56
C GLN A 16 -0.41 -2.68 28.13
N TYR A 17 -0.60 -4.01 28.01
CA TYR A 17 -0.74 -4.64 26.69
C TYR A 17 -2.02 -4.20 25.98
N ILE A 18 -3.11 -3.97 26.73
CA ILE A 18 -4.39 -3.49 26.19
C ILE A 18 -4.24 -2.04 25.77
N ASN A 19 -3.72 -1.19 26.66
CA ASN A 19 -3.45 0.23 26.37
C ASN A 19 -2.61 0.37 25.10
N ARG A 20 -1.49 -0.34 25.03
CA ARG A 20 -0.60 -0.32 23.85
C ARG A 20 -1.31 -0.77 22.56
N ALA A 21 -2.15 -1.80 22.62
CA ALA A 21 -2.86 -2.30 21.45
C ALA A 21 -3.91 -1.29 20.95
N ILE A 22 -4.64 -0.63 21.86
CA ILE A 22 -5.59 0.43 21.55
C ILE A 22 -4.87 1.66 20.99
N SER A 23 -3.76 2.07 21.61
CA SER A 23 -2.92 3.19 21.15
C SER A 23 -2.45 3.00 19.72
N LEU A 24 -1.92 1.82 19.40
CA LEU A 24 -1.46 1.51 18.04
C LEU A 24 -2.61 1.55 17.03
N ALA A 25 -3.79 1.06 17.40
CA ALA A 25 -4.96 1.10 16.53
C ALA A 25 -5.48 2.53 16.32
N ALA A 26 -5.45 3.37 17.37
CA ALA A 26 -5.86 4.76 17.31
C ALA A 26 -4.89 5.62 16.50
N VAL A 27 -3.58 5.42 16.66
CA VAL A 27 -2.55 6.08 15.85
C VAL A 27 -2.72 5.73 14.36
N ALA A 28 -2.98 4.46 14.05
CA ALA A 28 -3.14 4.00 12.65
C ALA A 28 -4.28 4.68 11.88
N VAL A 29 -5.23 5.31 12.57
CA VAL A 29 -6.40 5.98 11.96
C VAL A 29 -6.53 7.45 12.36
N ASN A 30 -5.48 8.03 12.94
CA ASN A 30 -5.46 9.42 13.43
C ASN A 30 -6.61 9.73 14.42
N GLU A 31 -6.87 8.80 15.33
CA GLU A 31 -7.90 8.92 16.39
C GLU A 31 -7.24 8.80 17.78
N TYR A 32 -5.93 9.14 17.88
CA TYR A 32 -5.19 9.04 19.14
C TYR A 32 -5.68 10.11 20.12
N ASP A 33 -6.16 9.65 21.26
CA ASP A 33 -6.60 10.46 22.40
C ASP A 33 -6.22 9.69 23.66
N GLU A 34 -5.20 10.16 24.37
CA GLU A 34 -4.64 9.47 25.55
C GLU A 34 -5.69 9.24 26.63
N HIS A 35 -6.51 10.25 26.91
CA HIS A 35 -7.56 10.15 27.94
C HIS A 35 -8.64 9.13 27.57
N LYS A 36 -9.03 9.07 26.28
CA LYS A 36 -9.98 8.05 25.82
C LYS A 36 -9.38 6.66 25.86
N ILE A 37 -8.11 6.51 25.49
CA ILE A 37 -7.41 5.22 25.52
C ILE A 37 -7.30 4.70 26.95
N GLU A 38 -6.96 5.56 27.90
CA GLU A 38 -6.93 5.21 29.33
C GLU A 38 -8.31 4.83 29.85
N ALA A 39 -9.35 5.59 29.49
CA ALA A 39 -10.73 5.32 29.89
C ALA A 39 -11.23 3.96 29.34
N VAL A 40 -10.92 3.64 28.07
CA VAL A 40 -11.23 2.34 27.48
C VAL A 40 -10.47 1.22 28.19
N THR A 41 -9.17 1.41 28.44
CA THR A 41 -8.32 0.41 29.12
C THR A 41 -8.85 0.11 30.53
N ALA A 42 -9.22 1.14 31.29
CA ALA A 42 -9.84 1.01 32.62
C ALA A 42 -11.19 0.28 32.54
N SER A 43 -12.06 0.65 31.59
CA SER A 43 -13.36 0.02 31.37
C SER A 43 -13.23 -1.48 31.04
N VAL A 44 -12.25 -1.84 30.20
CA VAL A 44 -11.93 -3.25 29.88
C VAL A 44 -11.50 -3.99 31.15
N THR A 45 -10.56 -3.41 31.88
CA THR A 45 -10.04 -4.00 33.16
C THR A 45 -11.14 -4.23 34.17
N ASP A 46 -12.01 -3.24 34.35
CA ASP A 46 -13.15 -3.33 35.26
C ASP A 46 -14.18 -4.37 34.84
N SER A 47 -14.49 -4.42 33.54
CA SER A 47 -15.40 -5.43 32.96
C SER A 47 -14.90 -6.85 33.22
N ILE A 48 -13.59 -7.07 33.01
CA ILE A 48 -12.97 -8.38 33.23
C ILE A 48 -12.95 -8.75 34.74
N LYS A 49 -12.60 -7.81 35.61
CA LYS A 49 -12.56 -8.05 37.05
C LYS A 49 -13.94 -8.33 37.66
N LYS A 50 -15.01 -7.66 37.18
CA LYS A 50 -16.39 -7.88 37.60
C LYS A 50 -16.91 -9.30 37.35
N ARG A 51 -16.32 -10.02 36.41
CA ARG A 51 -16.70 -11.42 36.11
C ARG A 51 -16.24 -12.42 37.15
N GLY A 52 -15.22 -12.07 37.96
CA GLY A 52 -14.75 -12.89 39.07
C GLY A 52 -13.91 -14.10 38.67
N ASP A 53 -13.51 -14.22 37.40
CA ASP A 53 -12.70 -15.34 36.90
C ASP A 53 -11.23 -15.15 37.31
N ASP A 54 -10.62 -16.16 37.94
CA ASP A 54 -9.19 -16.15 38.26
C ASP A 54 -8.31 -16.17 37.02
N THR A 55 -8.79 -16.79 35.92
CA THR A 55 -8.10 -16.90 34.66
C THR A 55 -9.05 -16.63 33.50
N VAL A 56 -8.72 -15.63 32.65
CA VAL A 56 -9.51 -15.18 31.51
C VAL A 56 -8.81 -15.58 30.20
N TYR A 57 -9.57 -16.04 29.20
CA TYR A 57 -9.04 -16.31 27.88
C TYR A 57 -8.74 -15.02 27.12
N ILE A 58 -7.64 -15.00 26.36
CA ILE A 58 -7.19 -13.83 25.59
C ILE A 58 -8.24 -13.34 24.58
N GLU A 59 -9.02 -14.24 23.97
CA GLU A 59 -10.10 -13.91 23.04
C GLU A 59 -11.17 -13.07 23.72
N LYS A 60 -11.54 -13.45 24.95
CA LYS A 60 -12.53 -12.74 25.75
C LYS A 60 -12.10 -11.31 26.08
N ILE A 61 -10.80 -11.13 26.35
CA ILE A 61 -10.23 -9.80 26.57
C ILE A 61 -10.33 -8.98 25.28
N GLN A 62 -9.98 -9.55 24.14
CA GLN A 62 -10.03 -8.88 22.84
C GLN A 62 -11.46 -8.47 22.45
N ASP A 63 -12.45 -9.33 22.69
CA ASP A 63 -13.85 -9.04 22.44
C ASP A 63 -14.34 -7.88 23.35
N THR A 64 -13.92 -7.90 24.62
CA THR A 64 -14.22 -6.81 25.57
C THR A 64 -13.56 -5.49 25.14
N VAL A 65 -12.34 -5.52 24.59
CA VAL A 65 -11.68 -4.32 24.05
C VAL A 65 -12.49 -3.72 22.90
N GLU A 66 -12.95 -4.55 21.96
CA GLU A 66 -13.79 -4.10 20.83
C GLU A 66 -15.09 -3.45 21.32
N GLU A 67 -15.76 -4.08 22.29
CA GLU A 67 -16.99 -3.55 22.90
C GLU A 67 -16.76 -2.20 23.60
N MET A 68 -15.72 -2.08 24.41
CA MET A 68 -15.42 -0.84 25.12
C MET A 68 -14.98 0.27 24.18
N MET A 69 -14.19 -0.03 23.15
CA MET A 69 -13.85 0.96 22.12
C MET A 69 -15.10 1.49 21.39
N TYR A 70 -16.08 0.63 21.12
CA TYR A 70 -17.37 1.04 20.55
C TYR A 70 -18.13 1.98 21.50
N GLN A 71 -18.25 1.61 22.78
CA GLN A 71 -18.98 2.37 23.80
C GLN A 71 -18.37 3.76 24.03
N HIS A 72 -17.03 3.87 23.95
CA HIS A 72 -16.32 5.15 24.07
C HIS A 72 -16.21 5.94 22.76
N GLY A 73 -16.91 5.50 21.69
CA GLY A 73 -16.99 6.22 20.41
C GLY A 73 -15.71 6.16 19.56
N MET A 74 -14.75 5.27 19.85
CA MET A 74 -13.51 5.07 19.09
C MET A 74 -13.73 4.15 17.89
N ILE A 75 -14.69 4.48 17.03
CA ILE A 75 -15.18 3.58 15.96
C ILE A 75 -14.10 3.29 14.90
N ARG A 76 -13.32 4.29 14.52
CA ARG A 76 -12.28 4.12 13.50
C ARG A 76 -11.12 3.28 14.04
N ALA A 77 -10.68 3.58 15.26
CA ALA A 77 -9.64 2.82 15.95
C ALA A 77 -10.09 1.37 16.22
N MET A 78 -11.35 1.15 16.62
CA MET A 78 -11.93 -0.20 16.76
C MET A 78 -11.86 -1.00 15.45
N ARG A 79 -12.25 -0.39 14.32
CA ARG A 79 -12.15 -1.04 13.00
C ARG A 79 -10.71 -1.39 12.61
N ALA A 80 -9.74 -0.55 12.96
CA ALA A 80 -8.33 -0.82 12.75
C ALA A 80 -7.84 -1.97 13.64
N TYR A 81 -8.26 -1.99 14.92
CA TYR A 81 -7.97 -3.05 15.88
C TYR A 81 -8.50 -4.41 15.42
N ILE A 82 -9.76 -4.48 14.97
CA ILE A 82 -10.40 -5.70 14.44
C ILE A 82 -9.63 -6.20 13.20
N ARG A 83 -9.32 -5.31 12.25
CA ARG A 83 -8.53 -5.68 11.05
C ARG A 83 -7.17 -6.26 11.41
N TYR A 84 -6.46 -5.63 12.34
CA TYR A 84 -5.18 -6.12 12.83
C TYR A 84 -5.31 -7.48 13.51
N ARG A 85 -6.34 -7.69 14.34
CA ARG A 85 -6.64 -8.96 15.00
C ARG A 85 -6.87 -10.08 13.99
N VAL A 86 -7.74 -9.85 12.99
CA VAL A 86 -8.03 -10.81 11.92
C VAL A 86 -6.77 -11.12 11.09
N MET A 87 -5.98 -10.12 10.76
CA MET A 87 -4.71 -10.32 10.06
C MET A 87 -3.75 -11.18 10.87
N LYS A 88 -3.61 -10.91 12.17
CA LYS A 88 -2.75 -11.70 13.08
C LYS A 88 -3.28 -13.12 13.35
N GLU A 89 -4.57 -13.32 13.28
CA GLU A 89 -5.19 -14.65 13.36
C GLU A 89 -4.86 -15.47 12.10
N LYS A 90 -5.06 -14.91 10.92
CA LYS A 90 -4.66 -15.51 9.65
C LYS A 90 -3.15 -15.77 9.57
N GLU A 91 -2.29 -14.85 10.05
CA GLU A 91 -0.84 -15.08 10.14
C GLU A 91 -0.49 -16.27 11.05
N ARG A 92 -1.23 -16.47 12.14
CA ARG A 92 -1.04 -17.57 13.09
C ARG A 92 -1.56 -18.89 12.55
N GLU A 93 -2.75 -18.91 11.94
CA GLU A 93 -3.31 -20.06 11.27
C GLU A 93 -2.36 -20.55 10.18
N ARG A 94 -1.75 -19.65 9.43
CA ARG A 94 -0.68 -19.96 8.46
C ARG A 94 0.62 -20.38 9.13
N GLY A 95 0.90 -19.84 10.32
CA GLY A 95 2.10 -20.15 11.10
C GLY A 95 2.05 -21.45 11.86
N SER A 96 0.84 -21.98 12.15
CA SER A 96 0.60 -23.29 12.78
C SER A 96 0.47 -24.41 11.75
N ASN A 97 0.40 -24.10 10.47
CA ASN A 97 0.37 -25.10 9.40
C ASN A 97 1.74 -25.81 9.23
N GLU A 98 2.07 -26.68 10.16
CA GLU A 98 2.51 -28.00 9.80
C GLU A 98 1.43 -28.58 8.87
N TRP A 99 1.66 -28.50 7.54
CA TRP A 99 0.95 -29.25 6.52
C TRP A 99 -0.52 -29.61 6.83
N GLN A 100 -1.45 -28.67 6.77
CA GLN A 100 -2.83 -29.06 6.44
C GLN A 100 -2.81 -29.58 5.01
N GLU A 101 -3.40 -30.77 4.79
CA GLU A 101 -3.55 -31.34 3.46
C GLU A 101 -4.41 -30.38 2.62
N GLY A 102 -3.75 -29.61 1.75
CA GLY A 102 -4.40 -28.84 0.71
C GLY A 102 -4.90 -29.74 -0.43
N LEU A 103 -5.26 -29.15 -1.55
CA LEU A 103 -5.58 -29.88 -2.77
C LEU A 103 -4.42 -30.81 -3.21
N LEU A 104 -3.18 -30.39 -2.96
CA LEU A 104 -1.97 -31.15 -3.27
C LEU A 104 -1.52 -31.96 -2.05
N THR A 105 -1.56 -33.31 -2.17
CA THR A 105 -1.21 -34.20 -1.08
C THR A 105 0.30 -34.28 -0.83
N LYS A 106 0.70 -34.69 0.37
CA LYS A 106 2.11 -34.95 0.71
C LYS A 106 2.76 -35.96 -0.22
N ASP A 107 2.02 -37.03 -0.54
CA ASP A 107 2.49 -38.11 -1.42
C ASP A 107 2.72 -37.63 -2.84
N PHE A 108 1.81 -36.82 -3.37
CA PHE A 108 1.98 -36.20 -4.67
C PHE A 108 3.23 -35.30 -4.69
N LEU A 109 3.39 -34.42 -3.72
CA LEU A 109 4.51 -33.49 -3.65
C LEU A 109 5.85 -34.15 -3.34
N SER A 110 5.86 -35.29 -2.70
CA SER A 110 7.09 -36.06 -2.38
C SER A 110 7.91 -36.39 -3.62
N LYS A 111 7.25 -36.62 -4.75
CA LYS A 111 7.87 -36.89 -6.06
C LYS A 111 8.77 -35.74 -6.52
N TYR A 112 8.40 -34.48 -6.23
CA TYR A 112 9.07 -33.27 -6.72
C TYR A 112 10.16 -32.77 -5.79
N LYS A 113 10.13 -33.16 -4.51
CA LYS A 113 11.12 -32.72 -3.50
C LYS A 113 12.57 -32.98 -3.89
N HIS A 114 12.79 -34.12 -4.55
CA HIS A 114 14.11 -34.63 -4.91
C HIS A 114 14.41 -34.52 -6.40
N MET A 115 13.46 -33.97 -7.19
CA MET A 115 13.69 -33.71 -8.59
C MET A 115 14.63 -32.52 -8.76
N PRO A 116 15.52 -32.57 -9.77
CA PRO A 116 16.37 -31.42 -10.10
C PRO A 116 15.51 -30.24 -10.54
N ASN A 117 15.98 -29.03 -10.22
CA ASN A 117 15.34 -27.81 -10.71
C ASN A 117 15.37 -27.82 -12.26
N PRO A 118 14.22 -27.66 -12.93
CA PRO A 118 14.17 -27.71 -14.40
C PRO A 118 14.79 -26.49 -15.08
N MET A 119 15.17 -25.47 -14.30
CA MET A 119 15.73 -24.23 -14.83
C MET A 119 17.24 -24.37 -15.07
N GLY A 120 17.73 -23.74 -16.16
CA GLY A 120 19.16 -23.51 -16.34
C GLY A 120 19.71 -22.51 -15.31
N GLN A 121 21.03 -22.30 -15.30
CA GLN A 121 21.71 -21.47 -14.30
C GLN A 121 21.13 -20.03 -14.19
N LEU A 122 20.90 -19.37 -15.32
CA LEU A 122 20.31 -18.03 -15.37
C LEU A 122 18.88 -18.04 -14.81
N GLY A 123 18.06 -19.01 -15.22
CA GLY A 123 16.69 -19.17 -14.70
C GLY A 123 16.66 -19.39 -13.20
N ALA A 124 17.51 -20.26 -12.68
CA ALA A 124 17.64 -20.52 -11.24
C ALA A 124 18.07 -19.29 -10.46
N PHE A 125 18.99 -18.48 -11.01
CA PHE A 125 19.40 -17.21 -10.41
C PHE A 125 18.21 -16.21 -10.36
N VAL A 126 17.52 -16.01 -11.49
CA VAL A 126 16.35 -15.11 -11.58
C VAL A 126 15.24 -15.56 -10.63
N TYR A 127 14.94 -16.86 -10.61
CA TYR A 127 13.98 -17.45 -9.69
C TYR A 127 14.32 -17.15 -8.23
N THR A 128 15.53 -17.50 -7.81
CA THR A 128 15.98 -17.33 -6.42
C THR A 128 15.94 -15.86 -5.99
N ARG A 129 16.37 -14.96 -6.89
CA ARG A 129 16.41 -13.52 -6.62
C ARG A 129 15.01 -12.90 -6.52
N THR A 130 14.07 -13.31 -7.39
CA THR A 130 12.81 -12.59 -7.62
C THR A 130 11.59 -13.31 -7.04
N TYR A 131 11.45 -14.60 -7.27
CA TYR A 131 10.21 -15.35 -7.02
C TYR A 131 10.24 -16.18 -5.73
N SER A 132 11.40 -16.71 -5.36
CA SER A 132 11.57 -17.51 -4.16
C SER A 132 11.37 -16.66 -2.91
N ARG A 133 10.39 -16.99 -2.08
CA ARG A 133 10.10 -16.27 -0.82
C ARG A 133 11.05 -16.73 0.28
N PHE A 134 11.40 -15.82 1.17
CA PHE A 134 12.14 -16.17 2.38
C PHE A 134 11.17 -16.77 3.40
N LEU A 135 11.54 -17.91 3.96
CA LEU A 135 10.81 -18.64 5.00
C LEU A 135 11.49 -18.40 6.35
N PRO A 136 11.00 -17.42 7.18
CA PRO A 136 11.70 -17.02 8.40
C PRO A 136 11.89 -18.15 9.41
N LYS A 137 10.92 -19.07 9.51
CA LYS A 137 10.97 -20.21 10.43
C LYS A 137 12.05 -21.23 10.07
N LEU A 138 12.37 -21.34 8.77
CA LEU A 138 13.36 -22.29 8.25
C LEU A 138 14.72 -21.63 7.97
N GLY A 139 14.82 -20.30 8.10
CA GLY A 139 16.04 -19.53 7.83
C GLY A 139 16.53 -19.60 6.39
N ARG A 140 15.66 -19.96 5.44
CA ARG A 140 16.02 -20.12 4.02
C ARG A 140 14.91 -19.61 3.09
N ARG A 141 15.23 -19.56 1.81
CA ARG A 141 14.26 -19.29 0.75
C ARG A 141 13.54 -20.59 0.34
N GLU A 142 12.35 -20.40 -0.31
CA GLU A 142 11.60 -21.50 -0.93
C GLU A 142 12.45 -22.23 -1.99
N PHE A 143 12.30 -23.54 -2.06
CA PHE A 143 12.68 -24.30 -3.24
C PHE A 143 11.60 -24.18 -4.32
N TRP A 144 11.95 -24.53 -5.57
CA TRP A 144 11.01 -24.40 -6.70
C TRP A 144 9.71 -25.16 -6.46
N TRP A 145 9.77 -26.38 -5.96
CA TRP A 145 8.60 -27.18 -5.65
C TRP A 145 7.69 -26.54 -4.59
N GLU A 146 8.23 -25.76 -3.64
CA GLU A 146 7.48 -25.06 -2.61
C GLU A 146 6.78 -23.81 -3.20
N THR A 147 7.47 -23.08 -4.06
CA THR A 147 6.89 -21.93 -4.77
C THR A 147 5.73 -22.35 -5.67
N VAL A 148 5.93 -23.42 -6.45
CA VAL A 148 4.87 -23.97 -7.32
C VAL A 148 3.67 -24.41 -6.50
N ARG A 149 3.89 -25.11 -5.39
CA ARG A 149 2.83 -25.52 -4.47
C ARG A 149 2.03 -24.33 -3.99
N ARG A 150 2.68 -23.33 -3.41
CA ARG A 150 2.04 -22.13 -2.86
C ARG A 150 1.20 -21.41 -3.92
N ALA A 151 1.78 -21.21 -5.09
CA ALA A 151 1.12 -20.49 -6.17
C ALA A 151 -0.08 -21.27 -6.76
N VAL A 152 0.03 -22.58 -6.90
CA VAL A 152 -1.07 -23.46 -7.39
C VAL A 152 -2.19 -23.53 -6.36
N GLU A 153 -1.89 -23.81 -5.09
CA GLU A 153 -2.90 -23.86 -4.03
C GLU A 153 -3.65 -22.54 -3.90
N TYR A 154 -2.94 -21.40 -3.99
CA TYR A 154 -3.56 -20.08 -4.00
C TYR A 154 -4.48 -19.91 -5.23
N ASN A 155 -4.00 -20.22 -6.42
CA ASN A 155 -4.78 -20.05 -7.64
C ASN A 155 -6.04 -20.93 -7.63
N CYS A 156 -5.92 -22.15 -7.20
CA CYS A 156 -7.03 -23.10 -7.06
C CYS A 156 -8.01 -22.74 -5.92
N SER A 157 -7.60 -21.90 -4.96
CA SER A 157 -8.50 -21.41 -3.90
C SER A 157 -9.45 -20.30 -4.37
N LEU A 158 -9.21 -19.69 -5.53
CA LEU A 158 -10.00 -18.58 -6.07
C LEU A 158 -11.28 -19.05 -6.77
N ALA A 159 -11.33 -20.32 -7.19
CA ALA A 159 -12.51 -20.95 -7.82
C ALA A 159 -12.57 -22.45 -7.46
N PRO A 160 -13.75 -23.06 -7.53
CA PRO A 160 -13.88 -24.52 -7.35
C PRO A 160 -12.95 -25.26 -8.32
N THR A 161 -12.03 -26.04 -7.77
CA THR A 161 -11.00 -26.76 -8.54
C THR A 161 -10.90 -28.19 -7.99
N SER A 162 -10.87 -29.19 -8.88
CA SER A 162 -10.65 -30.56 -8.49
C SER A 162 -9.17 -30.82 -8.12
N ARG A 163 -8.92 -31.89 -7.36
CA ARG A 163 -7.56 -32.33 -7.04
C ARG A 163 -6.78 -32.66 -8.31
N GLU A 164 -7.40 -33.36 -9.25
CA GLU A 164 -6.78 -33.75 -10.51
C GLU A 164 -6.32 -32.54 -11.32
N GLU A 165 -7.15 -31.50 -11.40
CA GLU A 165 -6.79 -30.24 -12.06
C GLU A 165 -5.62 -29.54 -11.36
N ALA A 166 -5.63 -29.49 -10.03
CA ALA A 166 -4.56 -28.89 -9.25
C ALA A 166 -3.22 -29.65 -9.42
N GLU A 167 -3.26 -30.98 -9.41
CA GLU A 167 -2.08 -31.83 -9.64
C GLU A 167 -1.53 -31.68 -11.05
N LYS A 168 -2.40 -31.63 -12.06
CA LYS A 168 -2.02 -31.38 -13.46
C LYS A 168 -1.43 -29.98 -13.66
N LEU A 169 -2.04 -28.97 -13.06
CA LEU A 169 -1.52 -27.62 -13.09
C LEU A 169 -0.14 -27.54 -12.43
N TYR A 170 0.02 -28.18 -11.27
CA TYR A 170 1.29 -28.26 -10.56
C TYR A 170 2.39 -28.90 -11.43
N ASP A 171 2.11 -30.07 -12.01
CA ASP A 171 3.07 -30.80 -12.85
C ASP A 171 3.50 -29.97 -14.07
N ASN A 172 2.54 -29.33 -14.73
CA ASN A 172 2.82 -28.46 -15.87
C ASN A 172 3.70 -27.27 -15.51
N ILE A 173 3.42 -26.60 -14.36
CA ILE A 173 4.21 -25.46 -13.92
C ILE A 173 5.59 -25.91 -13.45
N TYR A 174 5.66 -27.03 -12.69
CA TYR A 174 6.95 -27.55 -12.24
C TYR A 174 7.92 -27.82 -13.39
N HIS A 175 7.41 -28.45 -14.46
CA HIS A 175 8.19 -28.76 -15.67
C HIS A 175 8.25 -27.61 -16.69
N MET A 176 7.79 -26.41 -16.32
CA MET A 176 7.84 -25.22 -17.17
C MET A 176 7.09 -25.35 -18.51
N ARG A 177 6.05 -26.20 -18.57
CA ARG A 177 5.18 -26.35 -19.74
C ARG A 177 4.06 -25.31 -19.78
N GLN A 178 3.69 -24.80 -18.62
CA GLN A 178 2.66 -23.79 -18.42
C GLN A 178 3.07 -22.89 -17.26
N PHE A 179 2.65 -21.61 -17.28
CA PHE A 179 2.91 -20.68 -16.20
C PHE A 179 1.64 -19.97 -15.74
N LEU A 180 1.58 -19.68 -14.45
CA LEU A 180 0.77 -18.61 -13.89
C LEU A 180 1.48 -17.27 -14.16
N SER A 181 0.80 -16.14 -13.93
CA SER A 181 1.48 -14.84 -14.02
C SER A 181 2.68 -14.81 -13.06
N GLY A 182 3.74 -14.11 -13.45
CA GLY A 182 4.89 -13.91 -12.57
C GLY A 182 4.51 -13.30 -11.23
N ARG A 183 3.44 -12.49 -11.21
CA ARG A 183 2.88 -11.94 -9.97
C ARG A 183 2.32 -13.02 -9.06
N THR A 184 1.54 -13.94 -9.60
CA THR A 184 0.98 -15.06 -8.82
C THR A 184 2.10 -15.95 -8.27
N LEU A 185 3.14 -16.25 -9.06
CA LEU A 185 4.31 -16.97 -8.57
C LEU A 185 5.04 -16.23 -7.45
N TRP A 186 5.07 -14.89 -7.49
CA TRP A 186 5.76 -14.09 -6.48
C TRP A 186 4.93 -13.86 -5.22
N VAL A 187 3.66 -13.42 -5.35
CA VAL A 187 2.83 -12.98 -4.21
C VAL A 187 1.65 -13.89 -3.90
N GLY A 188 1.20 -14.75 -4.82
CA GLY A 188 0.08 -15.66 -4.60
C GLY A 188 0.30 -16.54 -3.36
N GLY A 189 -0.72 -16.69 -2.53
CA GLY A 189 -0.65 -17.42 -1.27
C GLY A 189 0.21 -16.75 -0.18
N THR A 190 0.47 -15.46 -0.32
CA THR A 190 1.14 -14.65 0.71
C THR A 190 0.17 -13.61 1.27
N PRO A 191 0.43 -13.02 2.45
CA PRO A 191 -0.38 -11.92 3.00
C PRO A 191 -0.55 -10.73 2.04
N VAL A 192 0.41 -10.52 1.13
CA VAL A 192 0.32 -9.46 0.11
C VAL A 192 -0.86 -9.68 -0.82
N ALA A 193 -1.06 -10.91 -1.30
CA ALA A 193 -2.15 -11.24 -2.23
C ALA A 193 -3.53 -11.09 -1.58
N GLU A 194 -3.62 -11.23 -0.27
CA GLU A 194 -4.87 -11.08 0.48
C GLU A 194 -5.16 -9.62 0.85
N MET A 195 -4.14 -8.90 1.35
CA MET A 195 -4.29 -7.48 1.70
C MET A 195 -4.42 -6.59 0.47
N TYR A 196 -3.77 -6.97 -0.62
CA TYR A 196 -3.68 -6.19 -1.87
C TYR A 196 -3.97 -7.08 -3.08
N PRO A 197 -5.22 -7.52 -3.31
CA PRO A 197 -5.56 -8.42 -4.41
C PRO A 197 -5.13 -7.87 -5.78
N THR A 198 -5.18 -6.55 -5.95
CA THR A 198 -4.73 -5.85 -7.17
C THR A 198 -3.24 -6.07 -7.49
N ALA A 199 -2.41 -6.45 -6.50
CA ALA A 199 -1.01 -6.79 -6.72
C ALA A 199 -0.80 -8.07 -7.56
N ASN A 200 -1.82 -8.89 -7.76
CA ASN A 200 -1.78 -10.05 -8.66
C ASN A 200 -2.00 -9.67 -10.13
N TYR A 201 -2.58 -8.50 -10.41
CA TYR A 201 -2.78 -8.03 -11.79
C TYR A 201 -1.52 -7.34 -12.30
N ASN A 202 -1.26 -7.50 -13.59
CA ASN A 202 -0.11 -6.87 -14.24
C ASN A 202 -0.48 -5.52 -14.88
N CYS A 203 -1.74 -5.36 -15.29
CA CYS A 203 -2.21 -4.20 -16.03
C CYS A 203 -3.49 -3.65 -15.40
N ALA A 204 -3.61 -2.33 -15.44
CA ALA A 204 -4.79 -1.59 -15.05
C ALA A 204 -5.01 -0.43 -16.03
N PHE A 205 -6.17 0.22 -15.94
CA PHE A 205 -6.51 1.35 -16.79
C PHE A 205 -7.35 2.36 -15.99
N THR A 206 -7.11 3.64 -16.20
CA THR A 206 -7.90 4.72 -15.62
C THR A 206 -8.13 5.85 -16.63
N VAL A 207 -9.12 6.68 -16.38
CA VAL A 207 -9.44 7.87 -17.18
C VAL A 207 -9.19 9.10 -16.30
N ILE A 208 -8.45 10.08 -16.80
CA ILE A 208 -8.16 11.30 -16.06
C ILE A 208 -9.31 12.31 -16.33
N ASP A 209 -10.46 12.05 -15.80
CA ASP A 209 -11.66 12.90 -15.88
C ASP A 209 -12.10 13.47 -14.52
N ASN A 210 -11.34 13.18 -13.49
CA ASN A 210 -11.44 13.71 -12.13
C ASN A 210 -10.08 13.59 -11.44
N PHE A 211 -9.81 14.40 -10.41
CA PHE A 211 -8.51 14.35 -9.71
C PHE A 211 -8.30 13.10 -8.85
N GLY A 212 -9.36 12.37 -8.52
CA GLY A 212 -9.25 11.06 -7.86
C GLY A 212 -8.54 10.02 -8.74
N ALA A 213 -8.58 10.18 -10.06
CA ALA A 213 -7.86 9.30 -10.99
C ALA A 213 -6.33 9.33 -10.78
N PHE A 214 -5.75 10.43 -10.31
CA PHE A 214 -4.32 10.48 -9.94
C PHE A 214 -4.00 9.67 -8.69
N HIS A 215 -4.93 9.62 -7.72
CA HIS A 215 -4.83 8.72 -6.58
C HIS A 215 -4.80 7.25 -7.03
N ASP A 216 -5.74 6.88 -7.90
CA ASP A 216 -5.86 5.50 -8.39
C ASP A 216 -4.62 5.12 -9.22
N LEU A 217 -4.17 5.99 -10.11
CA LEU A 217 -2.94 5.81 -10.87
C LEU A 217 -1.75 5.55 -9.94
N PHE A 218 -1.54 6.44 -8.97
CA PHE A 218 -0.41 6.33 -8.06
C PHE A 218 -0.46 5.04 -7.23
N TYR A 219 -1.62 4.72 -6.69
CA TYR A 219 -1.82 3.49 -5.92
C TYR A 219 -1.55 2.24 -6.76
N LEU A 220 -2.12 2.15 -7.97
CA LEU A 220 -1.95 1.02 -8.89
C LEU A 220 -0.49 0.84 -9.30
N LEU A 221 0.22 1.93 -9.60
CA LEU A 221 1.65 1.89 -9.88
C LEU A 221 2.46 1.41 -8.66
N MET A 222 2.13 1.87 -7.44
CA MET A 222 2.81 1.45 -6.21
C MET A 222 2.57 -0.03 -5.87
N VAL A 223 1.43 -0.63 -6.23
CA VAL A 223 1.25 -2.08 -6.13
C VAL A 223 1.85 -2.83 -7.31
N GLY A 224 2.38 -2.10 -8.31
CA GLY A 224 3.24 -2.60 -9.38
C GLY A 224 2.52 -2.96 -10.66
N ASN A 225 1.35 -2.42 -10.91
CA ASN A 225 0.66 -2.58 -12.19
C ASN A 225 1.32 -1.69 -13.25
N GLY A 226 1.26 -2.11 -14.53
CA GLY A 226 1.37 -1.20 -15.65
C GLY A 226 0.00 -0.54 -15.86
N VAL A 227 -0.04 0.78 -15.97
CA VAL A 227 -1.32 1.52 -16.02
C VAL A 227 -1.47 2.27 -17.34
N GLY A 228 -2.56 1.97 -18.05
CA GLY A 228 -3.02 2.80 -19.16
C GLY A 228 -3.80 4.00 -18.62
N VAL A 229 -3.54 5.19 -19.14
CA VAL A 229 -4.27 6.42 -18.79
C VAL A 229 -4.87 7.02 -20.05
N ARG A 230 -6.16 7.34 -20.01
CA ARG A 230 -6.80 8.11 -21.08
C ARG A 230 -6.88 9.57 -20.66
N ILE A 231 -6.41 10.45 -21.55
CA ILE A 231 -6.33 11.89 -21.34
C ILE A 231 -6.76 12.57 -22.65
N LEU A 232 -8.06 12.58 -22.91
CA LEU A 232 -8.64 13.29 -24.05
C LEU A 232 -9.01 14.72 -23.63
N GLN A 233 -9.16 15.64 -24.58
CA GLN A 233 -9.66 16.97 -24.30
C GLN A 233 -11.03 16.91 -23.60
N SER A 234 -11.92 16.00 -24.05
CA SER A 234 -13.23 15.78 -23.44
C SER A 234 -13.17 15.19 -22.01
N ASP A 235 -12.08 14.59 -21.59
CA ASP A 235 -11.85 14.17 -20.21
C ASP A 235 -11.30 15.33 -19.37
N ALA A 236 -10.35 16.10 -19.92
CA ALA A 236 -9.80 17.31 -19.28
C ALA A 236 -10.87 18.36 -18.97
N ASP A 237 -11.83 18.54 -19.87
CA ASP A 237 -12.94 19.51 -19.72
C ASP A 237 -13.88 19.20 -18.53
N LYS A 238 -13.86 17.97 -18.00
CA LYS A 238 -14.64 17.57 -16.82
C LYS A 238 -13.96 17.96 -15.51
N LEU A 239 -12.65 18.23 -15.55
CA LEU A 239 -11.89 18.57 -14.34
C LEU A 239 -12.26 19.98 -13.85
N PRO A 240 -12.38 20.19 -12.53
CA PRO A 240 -12.51 21.52 -11.99
C PRO A 240 -11.22 22.30 -12.22
N LYS A 241 -11.35 23.63 -12.34
CA LYS A 241 -10.19 24.53 -12.38
C LYS A 241 -9.38 24.41 -11.09
N VAL A 242 -8.07 24.59 -11.20
CA VAL A 242 -7.14 24.62 -10.08
C VAL A 242 -6.58 26.01 -9.85
N ARG A 243 -6.22 26.32 -8.60
CA ARG A 243 -5.56 27.57 -8.26
C ARG A 243 -4.06 27.44 -8.47
N SER A 244 -3.52 28.34 -9.29
CA SER A 244 -2.10 28.41 -9.62
C SER A 244 -1.27 29.24 -8.64
N ASN A 245 -1.92 30.01 -7.75
CA ASN A 245 -1.29 30.97 -6.84
C ASN A 245 -1.19 30.45 -5.38
N VAL A 246 -1.38 29.18 -5.14
CA VAL A 246 -1.16 28.56 -3.83
C VAL A 246 0.31 28.24 -3.67
N GLU A 247 0.94 28.80 -2.64
CA GLU A 247 2.34 28.52 -2.31
C GLU A 247 2.47 27.08 -1.75
N VAL A 248 3.52 26.37 -2.12
CA VAL A 248 3.87 25.08 -1.53
C VAL A 248 5.21 25.20 -0.81
N LEU A 249 5.19 24.95 0.49
CA LEU A 249 6.37 25.02 1.35
C LEU A 249 6.70 23.60 1.86
N HIS A 250 7.90 23.14 1.56
CA HIS A 250 8.41 21.87 2.05
C HIS A 250 9.16 22.08 3.37
N LYS A 251 8.73 21.43 4.45
CA LYS A 251 9.46 21.44 5.73
C LYS A 251 10.69 20.54 5.66
N SER A 252 11.74 20.96 6.38
CA SER A 252 12.92 20.10 6.60
C SER A 252 12.50 18.75 7.17
N TYR A 253 13.06 17.68 6.61
CA TYR A 253 12.74 16.32 7.01
C TYR A 253 13.42 15.94 8.31
N GLU A 254 12.63 15.60 9.32
CA GLU A 254 13.07 15.08 10.61
C GLU A 254 12.34 13.75 10.88
N PRO A 255 12.99 12.58 10.59
CA PRO A 255 12.30 11.29 10.62
C PRO A 255 11.83 10.92 12.02
N ARG A 256 10.56 10.57 12.14
CA ARG A 256 9.96 10.08 13.37
C ARG A 256 10.35 8.62 13.64
N PRO A 257 10.41 8.22 14.92
CA PRO A 257 10.48 6.82 15.31
C PRO A 257 9.33 6.01 14.68
N ALA A 258 9.56 4.74 14.38
CA ALA A 258 8.59 3.90 13.66
C ALA A 258 7.21 3.76 14.35
N ASN A 259 7.17 3.89 15.67
CA ASN A 259 5.94 3.82 16.47
C ASN A 259 5.16 5.15 16.52
N GLU A 260 5.74 6.25 16.02
CA GLU A 260 5.13 7.59 15.99
C GLU A 260 4.75 8.04 14.58
N ARG A 261 5.03 7.23 13.57
CA ARG A 261 4.72 7.53 12.17
C ARG A 261 3.24 7.40 11.89
N LEU A 262 2.69 8.38 11.20
CA LEU A 262 1.34 8.30 10.64
C LEU A 262 1.32 7.26 9.52
N GLU A 263 0.32 6.40 9.50
CA GLU A 263 0.09 5.47 8.39
C GLU A 263 -0.57 6.19 7.20
N TYR A 264 -1.55 7.05 7.51
CA TYR A 264 -2.32 7.82 6.53
C TYR A 264 -1.92 9.30 6.57
N THR A 265 -2.13 10.00 5.45
CA THR A 265 -1.88 11.43 5.37
C THR A 265 -2.92 12.20 6.19
N ASN A 266 -2.44 13.14 6.99
CA ASN A 266 -3.28 14.02 7.80
C ASN A 266 -3.26 15.45 7.27
N VAL A 267 -4.41 16.12 7.33
CA VAL A 267 -4.59 17.51 6.92
C VAL A 267 -5.05 18.33 8.10
N THR A 268 -4.32 19.39 8.42
CA THR A 268 -4.67 20.33 9.50
C THR A 268 -4.70 21.76 8.95
N PHE A 269 -5.73 22.50 9.30
CA PHE A 269 -5.91 23.89 8.85
C PHE A 269 -5.46 24.86 9.94
N ASP A 270 -4.67 25.86 9.55
CA ASP A 270 -4.18 26.94 10.43
C ASP A 270 -4.32 28.28 9.69
N GLY A 271 -5.44 28.97 9.92
CA GLY A 271 -5.74 30.24 9.27
C GLY A 271 -5.82 30.12 7.75
N SER A 272 -4.85 30.74 7.06
CA SER A 272 -4.70 30.67 5.59
C SER A 272 -3.74 29.58 5.13
N ASP A 273 -3.16 28.86 6.04
CA ASP A 273 -2.22 27.79 5.76
C ASP A 273 -2.90 26.43 6.01
N VAL A 274 -2.46 25.42 5.30
CA VAL A 274 -2.83 24.04 5.52
C VAL A 274 -1.59 23.17 5.63
N VAL A 275 -1.51 22.37 6.67
CA VAL A 275 -0.42 21.41 6.88
C VAL A 275 -0.85 20.06 6.33
N LEU A 276 -0.07 19.55 5.38
CA LEU A 276 -0.23 18.23 4.78
C LEU A 276 0.87 17.32 5.31
N ALA A 277 0.58 16.57 6.38
CA ALA A 277 1.52 15.62 6.98
C ALA A 277 1.37 14.24 6.33
N ILE A 278 2.37 13.85 5.52
CA ILE A 278 2.30 12.65 4.66
C ILE A 278 2.54 11.39 5.47
N GLY A 279 1.65 10.40 5.31
CA GLY A 279 1.72 9.10 5.99
C GLY A 279 2.75 8.15 5.39
N ASP A 280 3.16 7.13 6.18
CA ASP A 280 4.18 6.13 5.83
C ASP A 280 3.56 4.85 5.21
N SER A 281 2.62 5.01 4.28
CA SER A 281 1.98 3.91 3.55
C SER A 281 1.69 4.30 2.10
N LYS A 282 1.39 3.30 1.24
CA LYS A 282 0.95 3.55 -0.15
C LYS A 282 -0.36 4.35 -0.16
N GLU A 283 -1.25 3.98 0.73
CA GLU A 283 -2.53 4.63 0.94
C GLU A 283 -2.33 6.08 1.37
N GLY A 284 -1.42 6.33 2.31
CA GLY A 284 -1.06 7.67 2.76
C GLY A 284 -0.48 8.52 1.63
N TRP A 285 0.40 7.96 0.82
CA TRP A 285 0.99 8.66 -0.33
C TRP A 285 -0.07 9.00 -1.39
N ALA A 286 -0.94 8.05 -1.74
CA ALA A 286 -2.03 8.30 -2.68
C ALA A 286 -3.02 9.34 -2.15
N GLN A 287 -3.36 9.28 -0.85
CA GLN A 287 -4.20 10.28 -0.19
C GLN A 287 -3.59 11.69 -0.22
N ALA A 288 -2.25 11.80 -0.11
CA ALA A 288 -1.59 13.11 -0.18
C ALA A 288 -1.88 13.81 -1.50
N ILE A 289 -1.88 13.08 -2.63
CA ILE A 289 -2.24 13.63 -3.95
C ILE A 289 -3.71 14.05 -3.98
N THR A 290 -4.61 13.24 -3.43
CA THR A 290 -6.04 13.59 -3.33
C THR A 290 -6.23 14.88 -2.54
N HIS A 291 -5.60 14.99 -1.36
CA HIS A 291 -5.72 16.19 -0.53
C HIS A 291 -5.12 17.42 -1.22
N PHE A 292 -3.96 17.24 -1.87
CA PHE A 292 -3.32 18.33 -2.60
C PHE A 292 -4.26 18.91 -3.67
N PHE A 293 -4.81 18.08 -4.54
CA PHE A 293 -5.72 18.53 -5.58
C PHE A 293 -7.02 19.08 -5.02
N ASN A 294 -7.60 18.48 -3.99
CA ASN A 294 -8.79 19.00 -3.33
C ASN A 294 -8.59 20.40 -2.79
N ILE A 295 -7.45 20.67 -2.13
CA ILE A 295 -7.12 21.99 -1.56
C ILE A 295 -7.04 23.05 -2.66
N ILE A 296 -6.45 22.76 -3.80
CA ILE A 296 -6.26 23.74 -4.87
C ILE A 296 -7.45 23.85 -5.82
N SER A 297 -8.36 22.86 -5.88
CA SER A 297 -9.49 22.86 -6.82
C SER A 297 -10.83 23.19 -6.18
N SER A 298 -11.00 22.96 -4.87
CA SER A 298 -12.28 23.21 -4.21
C SER A 298 -12.47 24.68 -3.85
N PRO A 299 -13.61 25.28 -4.19
CA PRO A 299 -13.98 26.63 -3.76
C PRO A 299 -14.04 26.79 -2.23
N GLU A 300 -14.28 25.72 -1.49
CA GLU A 300 -14.29 25.69 -0.03
C GLU A 300 -12.96 26.18 0.55
N TYR A 301 -11.85 25.79 -0.08
CA TYR A 301 -10.49 26.13 0.36
C TYR A 301 -9.94 27.41 -0.28
N ARG A 302 -10.77 28.26 -0.89
CA ARG A 302 -10.33 29.51 -1.56
C ARG A 302 -9.53 30.47 -0.68
N LYS A 303 -9.66 30.36 0.65
CA LYS A 303 -8.92 31.18 1.62
C LYS A 303 -7.50 30.66 1.89
N ILE A 304 -7.22 29.42 1.57
CA ILE A 304 -5.90 28.82 1.76
C ILE A 304 -4.92 29.46 0.77
N ARG A 305 -3.82 29.97 1.27
CA ARG A 305 -2.76 30.60 0.48
C ARG A 305 -1.51 29.75 0.39
N ARG A 306 -1.32 28.85 1.38
CA ARG A 306 -0.12 28.03 1.48
C ARG A 306 -0.44 26.60 1.89
N ILE A 307 0.24 25.64 1.24
CA ILE A 307 0.28 24.23 1.63
C ILE A 307 1.66 23.97 2.22
N VAL A 308 1.73 23.63 3.51
CA VAL A 308 2.95 23.24 4.21
C VAL A 308 3.04 21.73 4.22
N VAL A 309 3.99 21.17 3.50
CA VAL A 309 4.15 19.72 3.38
C VAL A 309 5.18 19.22 4.39
N VAL A 310 4.79 18.20 5.18
CA VAL A 310 5.60 17.58 6.23
C VAL A 310 5.80 16.11 5.92
N TYR A 311 7.04 15.66 5.93
CA TYR A 311 7.47 14.31 5.50
C TYR A 311 7.92 13.41 6.65
N ASP A 312 7.93 13.90 7.89
CA ASP A 312 8.58 13.28 9.06
C ASP A 312 8.09 11.86 9.37
N SER A 313 6.86 11.54 8.96
CA SER A 313 6.32 10.18 9.12
C SER A 313 6.85 9.21 8.07
N ILE A 314 7.38 9.67 6.94
CA ILE A 314 7.94 8.79 5.91
C ILE A 314 9.24 8.17 6.45
N ARG A 315 9.35 6.85 6.35
CA ARG A 315 10.54 6.12 6.79
C ARG A 315 11.80 6.54 6.04
N PRO A 316 12.96 6.55 6.72
CA PRO A 316 14.23 6.91 6.08
C PRO A 316 14.60 5.98 4.93
N LYS A 317 15.36 6.51 3.98
CA LYS A 317 15.94 5.73 2.88
C LYS A 317 16.77 4.58 3.42
N GLY A 318 16.57 3.39 2.83
CA GLY A 318 17.31 2.17 3.21
C GLY A 318 16.61 1.32 4.28
N GLU A 319 15.58 1.80 4.98
CA GLU A 319 14.80 1.00 5.92
C GLU A 319 14.11 -0.16 5.18
N LYS A 320 14.11 -1.36 5.77
CA LYS A 320 13.53 -2.56 5.15
C LYS A 320 12.02 -2.49 5.03
N LEU A 321 11.51 -2.77 3.84
CA LEU A 321 10.07 -2.90 3.58
C LEU A 321 9.59 -4.29 4.00
N ARG A 322 8.56 -4.33 4.86
CA ARG A 322 8.05 -5.59 5.42
C ARG A 322 7.15 -6.36 4.46
N THR A 323 6.36 -5.67 3.64
CA THR A 323 5.27 -6.27 2.86
C THR A 323 5.75 -6.85 1.54
N PHE A 324 6.42 -6.03 0.72
CA PHE A 324 6.86 -6.41 -0.62
C PHE A 324 8.34 -6.80 -0.70
N GLY A 325 9.10 -6.58 0.38
CA GLY A 325 10.55 -6.71 0.39
C GLY A 325 11.26 -5.52 -0.25
N GLY A 326 12.59 -5.47 -0.11
CA GLY A 326 13.42 -4.34 -0.54
C GLY A 326 13.57 -3.27 0.54
N THR A 327 14.01 -2.09 0.13
CA THR A 327 14.30 -0.96 1.02
C THR A 327 13.51 0.29 0.61
N ALA A 328 13.23 1.15 1.59
CA ALA A 328 12.53 2.41 1.38
C ALA A 328 13.36 3.41 0.56
N SER A 329 12.68 4.24 -0.23
CA SER A 329 13.28 5.35 -0.97
C SER A 329 13.55 6.58 -0.10
N GLY A 330 12.87 6.71 1.04
CA GLY A 330 12.82 7.93 1.84
C GLY A 330 11.78 8.92 1.30
N HIS A 331 11.83 10.15 1.81
CA HIS A 331 10.86 11.22 1.49
C HIS A 331 11.14 11.95 0.18
N SER A 332 12.40 12.02 -0.26
CA SER A 332 12.84 12.92 -1.33
C SER A 332 12.12 12.73 -2.67
N SER A 333 11.72 11.49 -2.99
CA SER A 333 10.95 11.23 -4.21
C SER A 333 9.53 11.85 -4.14
N MET A 334 8.89 11.80 -2.97
CA MET A 334 7.58 12.40 -2.75
C MET A 334 7.64 13.93 -2.77
N GLU A 335 8.68 14.51 -2.16
CA GLU A 335 8.96 15.94 -2.20
C GLU A 335 9.13 16.42 -3.64
N THR A 336 10.01 15.78 -4.40
CA THR A 336 10.24 16.10 -5.81
C THR A 336 8.98 15.98 -6.65
N MET A 337 8.14 14.98 -6.39
CA MET A 337 6.87 14.79 -7.10
C MET A 337 5.92 15.98 -6.87
N ILE A 338 5.69 16.35 -5.61
CA ILE A 338 4.80 17.48 -5.26
C ILE A 338 5.34 18.78 -5.85
N GLU A 339 6.66 19.02 -5.75
CA GLU A 339 7.30 20.19 -6.34
C GLU A 339 7.09 20.26 -7.86
N LYS A 340 7.29 19.16 -8.58
CA LYS A 340 7.11 19.09 -10.03
C LYS A 340 5.65 19.30 -10.42
N ILE A 341 4.69 18.67 -9.73
CA ILE A 341 3.25 18.88 -9.96
C ILE A 341 2.88 20.35 -9.75
N HIS A 342 3.36 20.96 -8.66
CA HIS A 342 3.14 22.39 -8.39
C HIS A 342 3.71 23.28 -9.49
N LYS A 343 4.90 22.95 -10.05
CA LYS A 343 5.49 23.68 -11.18
C LYS A 343 4.61 23.61 -12.44
N VAL A 344 4.03 22.45 -12.76
CA VAL A 344 3.09 22.30 -13.89
C VAL A 344 1.89 23.24 -13.70
N ILE A 345 1.29 23.24 -12.51
CA ILE A 345 0.12 24.06 -12.18
C ILE A 345 0.46 25.56 -12.25
N SER A 346 1.61 25.97 -11.69
CA SER A 346 2.09 27.35 -11.73
C SER A 346 2.37 27.83 -13.16
N ALA A 347 2.94 26.96 -14.00
CA ALA A 347 3.17 27.25 -15.42
C ALA A 347 1.86 27.42 -16.19
N ALA A 348 0.83 26.61 -15.88
CA ALA A 348 -0.51 26.78 -16.44
C ALA A 348 -1.10 28.15 -16.05
N GLY A 349 -0.95 28.59 -14.78
CA GLY A 349 -1.36 29.89 -14.32
C GLY A 349 -0.67 31.05 -15.03
N SER A 350 0.64 30.96 -15.19
CA SER A 350 1.43 31.97 -15.91
C SER A 350 1.05 32.06 -17.39
N ARG A 351 0.75 30.93 -18.02
CA ARG A 351 0.33 30.85 -19.44
C ARG A 351 -1.03 31.53 -19.67
N GLU A 352 -1.96 31.34 -18.73
CA GLU A 352 -3.32 31.88 -18.86
C GLU A 352 -3.50 33.26 -18.18
N GLU A 353 -2.46 33.76 -17.52
CA GLU A 353 -2.49 34.96 -16.69
C GLU A 353 -3.66 34.98 -15.69
N ALA A 354 -3.97 33.77 -15.13
CA ALA A 354 -5.14 33.54 -14.32
C ALA A 354 -4.82 32.77 -13.02
N THR A 355 -5.56 33.10 -11.96
CA THR A 355 -5.46 32.40 -10.67
C THR A 355 -6.15 31.03 -10.71
N TRP A 356 -7.28 30.92 -11.40
CA TRP A 356 -8.03 29.69 -11.58
C TRP A 356 -7.91 29.23 -13.02
N VAL A 357 -7.21 28.12 -13.23
CA VAL A 357 -6.85 27.65 -14.56
C VAL A 357 -7.40 26.25 -14.82
N ALA A 358 -7.79 25.97 -16.05
CA ALA A 358 -8.07 24.64 -16.53
C ALA A 358 -6.75 23.97 -16.94
N LEU A 359 -6.57 22.71 -16.56
CA LEU A 359 -5.41 21.93 -17.01
C LEU A 359 -5.71 21.33 -18.39
N ARG A 360 -4.77 21.49 -19.32
CA ARG A 360 -4.85 20.91 -20.66
C ARG A 360 -4.41 19.44 -20.63
N PRO A 361 -4.74 18.63 -21.64
CA PRO A 361 -4.28 17.24 -21.71
C PRO A 361 -2.77 17.09 -21.53
N ILE A 362 -1.96 17.98 -22.10
CA ILE A 362 -0.48 17.94 -21.92
C ILE A 362 -0.07 18.17 -20.45
N ASP A 363 -0.72 19.08 -19.73
CA ASP A 363 -0.44 19.35 -18.32
C ASP A 363 -0.79 18.10 -17.46
N LEU A 364 -1.89 17.41 -17.80
CA LEU A 364 -2.31 16.15 -17.17
C LEU A 364 -1.36 14.99 -17.49
N LEU A 365 -0.88 14.91 -18.74
CA LEU A 365 0.09 13.92 -19.17
C LEU A 365 1.42 14.10 -18.43
N ASP A 366 1.87 15.33 -18.23
CA ASP A 366 3.06 15.64 -17.43
C ASP A 366 2.88 15.20 -15.97
N ILE A 367 1.72 15.45 -15.37
CA ILE A 367 1.42 15.02 -14.00
C ILE A 367 1.44 13.49 -13.87
N THR A 368 0.87 12.73 -14.82
CA THR A 368 0.94 11.26 -14.81
C THR A 368 2.39 10.76 -14.87
N ASN A 369 3.20 11.32 -15.77
CA ASN A 369 4.62 10.95 -15.88
C ASN A 369 5.41 11.29 -14.58
N ILE A 370 5.12 12.42 -13.94
CA ILE A 370 5.74 12.82 -12.67
C ILE A 370 5.39 11.81 -11.55
N ILE A 371 4.14 11.37 -11.50
CA ILE A 371 3.69 10.34 -10.55
C ILE A 371 4.44 9.02 -10.80
N GLY A 372 4.55 8.60 -12.07
CA GLY A 372 5.29 7.40 -12.45
C GLY A 372 6.77 7.46 -12.09
N GLU A 373 7.42 8.60 -12.30
CA GLU A 373 8.81 8.82 -11.91
C GLU A 373 9.03 8.62 -10.40
N ASN A 374 8.10 9.09 -9.56
CA ASN A 374 8.19 8.91 -8.12
C ASN A 374 8.21 7.43 -7.71
N VAL A 375 7.37 6.61 -8.34
CA VAL A 375 7.31 5.16 -8.03
C VAL A 375 8.60 4.45 -8.43
N VAL A 376 9.24 4.85 -9.53
CA VAL A 376 10.53 4.30 -9.96
C VAL A 376 11.64 4.67 -8.98
N SER A 377 11.69 5.90 -8.51
CA SER A 377 12.66 6.34 -7.49
C SER A 377 12.45 5.64 -6.15
N GLY A 378 11.26 5.13 -5.86
CA GLY A 378 10.94 4.29 -4.71
C GLY A 378 11.62 2.92 -4.64
N GLY A 379 12.43 2.54 -5.61
CA GLY A 379 13.57 1.61 -5.52
C GLY A 379 13.32 0.14 -5.80
N VAL A 380 12.14 -0.45 -5.71
CA VAL A 380 11.96 -1.91 -5.91
C VAL A 380 11.12 -2.24 -7.13
N ARG A 381 10.32 -1.31 -7.61
CA ARG A 381 9.38 -1.55 -8.71
C ARG A 381 9.65 -0.60 -9.87
N ARG A 382 9.48 -1.13 -11.06
CA ARG A 382 9.50 -0.35 -12.29
C ARG A 382 8.06 0.02 -12.60
N THR A 383 7.83 1.28 -12.91
CA THR A 383 6.57 1.74 -13.46
C THR A 383 6.51 1.51 -14.95
N SER A 384 5.32 1.28 -15.45
CA SER A 384 5.02 1.24 -16.87
C SER A 384 3.69 1.97 -17.08
N GLU A 385 3.71 2.97 -17.93
CA GLU A 385 2.53 3.75 -18.26
C GLU A 385 2.36 3.83 -19.77
N ILE A 386 1.11 3.93 -20.22
CA ILE A 386 0.76 4.27 -21.59
C ILE A 386 -0.33 5.34 -21.58
N GLY A 387 -0.08 6.48 -22.23
CA GLY A 387 -1.06 7.54 -22.42
C GLY A 387 -1.85 7.33 -23.71
N LEU A 388 -3.18 7.38 -23.63
CA LEU A 388 -4.09 7.48 -24.76
C LEU A 388 -4.53 8.93 -24.86
N ILE A 389 -4.22 9.58 -25.97
CA ILE A 389 -4.44 11.00 -26.23
C ILE A 389 -5.29 11.18 -27.50
N ASP A 390 -5.82 12.37 -27.72
CA ASP A 390 -6.48 12.70 -28.98
C ASP A 390 -5.47 12.68 -30.13
N ALA A 391 -5.91 12.15 -31.27
CA ALA A 391 -5.05 11.98 -32.44
C ALA A 391 -4.62 13.30 -33.08
N ASP A 392 -5.25 14.39 -32.75
CA ASP A 392 -5.01 15.76 -33.22
C ASP A 392 -4.43 16.69 -32.14
N ASP A 393 -4.18 16.19 -30.92
CA ASP A 393 -3.50 16.97 -29.87
C ASP A 393 -1.99 17.06 -30.15
N VAL A 394 -1.64 18.09 -30.93
CA VAL A 394 -0.25 18.36 -31.32
C VAL A 394 0.67 18.55 -30.11
N ALA A 395 0.20 19.16 -29.01
CA ALA A 395 1.01 19.38 -27.83
C ALA A 395 1.43 18.06 -27.17
N CYS A 396 0.50 17.11 -27.04
CA CYS A 396 0.78 15.78 -26.53
C CYS A 396 1.62 14.93 -27.50
N ILE A 397 1.34 15.00 -28.82
CA ILE A 397 2.08 14.26 -29.86
C ILE A 397 3.54 14.69 -29.87
N GLU A 398 3.81 15.98 -29.80
CA GLU A 398 5.16 16.55 -29.88
C GLU A 398 5.90 16.63 -28.54
N ALA A 399 5.27 16.26 -27.43
CA ALA A 399 5.82 16.40 -26.07
C ALA A 399 7.25 15.89 -25.90
N LYS A 400 7.63 14.85 -26.66
CA LYS A 400 8.96 14.22 -26.62
C LYS A 400 9.74 14.30 -27.95
N SER A 401 9.25 15.04 -28.95
CA SER A 401 9.83 15.06 -30.29
C SER A 401 11.28 15.58 -30.34
N ASN A 402 11.64 16.48 -29.45
CA ASN A 402 12.97 17.08 -29.38
C ASN A 402 13.81 16.64 -28.16
N LEU A 403 13.39 15.60 -27.45
CA LEU A 403 14.02 15.19 -26.19
C LEU A 403 15.51 14.87 -26.37
N TYR A 404 15.88 14.13 -27.43
CA TYR A 404 17.27 13.77 -27.71
C TYR A 404 18.13 14.96 -28.14
N ARG A 405 17.55 15.91 -28.87
CA ARG A 405 18.26 17.15 -29.23
C ARG A 405 18.56 18.03 -28.03
N GLN A 406 17.63 18.15 -27.10
CA GLN A 406 17.81 18.92 -25.85
C GLN A 406 18.84 18.28 -24.92
N ILE A 407 18.88 16.96 -24.82
CA ILE A 407 19.79 16.25 -23.90
C ILE A 407 21.20 16.14 -24.49
N HIS A 408 21.37 16.00 -25.80
CA HIS A 408 22.65 15.73 -26.44
C HIS A 408 23.24 16.90 -27.22
N GLY A 409 22.57 18.06 -27.23
CA GLY A 409 23.07 19.27 -27.92
C GLY A 409 23.27 19.09 -29.45
N ARG A 410 22.53 18.17 -30.08
CA ARG A 410 22.62 17.84 -31.48
C ARG A 410 21.39 18.29 -32.28
#